data_74bedefea2eec3acc944ecec578ba62c
#
_entry.id   74bedefea2eec3acc944ecec578ba62c
#
_cell.length_a   1.000
_cell.length_b   1.000
_cell.length_c   1.000
_cell.angle_alpha   90.00
_cell.angle_beta   90.00
_cell.angle_gamma   90.00
#
_symmetry.space_group_name_H-M   'P 1'
#
loop_
_entity.id
_entity.type
_entity.pdbx_description
1 polymer ?
#
loop_
_entity_poly.entity_id
_entity_poly.type
_entity_poly.pdbx_seq_one_letter_code
_entity_poly.pdbx_strand_id
1 'polypeptide(L)'
;MRIVAITSRFPFPLDKGDKLRAYHQLFQLSKENEIHLIAISDKKVEDYQIEQVKTFCKSVYVFKLKKWKIAINLFIGLFSNKPFQVKYFYQRSIHKKVKALIQTIQPDHIYCQLIRCVSYVQDEHQYKKTLD
;
A
#
# COMPACT_ATOMS: atom_id res chain seq x y z
N MET A 1 5.73 -5.28 -17.58
CA MET A 1 5.11 -4.01 -17.17
C MET A 1 5.74 -3.51 -15.87
N ARG A 2 5.62 -2.23 -15.63
CA ARG A 2 5.99 -1.63 -14.36
C ARG A 2 4.73 -1.48 -13.52
N ILE A 3 4.70 -2.13 -12.35
CA ILE A 3 3.54 -2.19 -11.48
C ILE A 3 3.88 -1.52 -10.14
N VAL A 4 3.07 -0.55 -9.72
CA VAL A 4 3.06 -0.06 -8.35
C VAL A 4 2.02 -0.85 -7.57
N ALA A 5 2.47 -1.57 -6.54
CA ALA A 5 1.59 -2.30 -5.62
C ALA A 5 1.47 -1.52 -4.31
N ILE A 6 0.24 -1.28 -3.88
CA ILE A 6 -0.05 -0.59 -2.61
C ILE A 6 -0.74 -1.57 -1.67
N THR A 7 -0.16 -1.78 -0.50
CA THR A 7 -0.69 -2.69 0.51
C THR A 7 -0.97 -1.97 1.82
N SER A 8 -1.98 -2.42 2.56
CA SER A 8 -2.35 -1.87 3.87
C SER A 8 -1.60 -2.53 5.03
N ARG A 9 -0.75 -3.50 4.73
CA ARG A 9 0.18 -4.14 5.66
C ARG A 9 1.41 -4.55 4.90
N PHE A 10 2.54 -4.61 5.59
CA PHE A 10 3.75 -5.15 4.98
C PHE A 10 3.57 -6.67 4.76
N PRO A 11 3.87 -7.20 3.56
CA PRO A 11 3.51 -8.58 3.19
C PRO A 11 4.39 -9.67 3.82
N PHE A 12 5.26 -9.34 4.74
CA PHE A 12 6.13 -10.28 5.45
C PHE A 12 6.24 -9.86 6.93
N PRO A 13 6.28 -10.77 7.92
CA PRO A 13 6.24 -12.25 7.82
C PRO A 13 4.85 -12.77 7.43
N LEU A 14 4.80 -14.06 7.06
CA LEU A 14 3.61 -14.72 6.53
C LEU A 14 2.70 -15.26 7.66
N ASP A 15 2.40 -14.42 8.63
CA ASP A 15 1.67 -14.78 9.86
C ASP A 15 0.16 -14.48 9.78
N LYS A 16 -0.30 -13.85 8.69
CA LYS A 16 -1.72 -13.53 8.45
C LYS A 16 -2.08 -13.79 6.99
N GLY A 17 -3.35 -14.14 6.75
CA GLY A 17 -3.83 -14.53 5.42
C GLY A 17 -3.68 -13.44 4.36
N ASP A 18 -3.96 -12.18 4.71
CA ASP A 18 -3.81 -11.05 3.79
C ASP A 18 -2.34 -10.79 3.41
N LYS A 19 -1.42 -10.93 4.37
CA LYS A 19 0.02 -10.82 4.12
C LYS A 19 0.53 -11.97 3.26
N LEU A 20 0.12 -13.20 3.57
CA LEU A 20 0.46 -14.39 2.81
C LEU A 20 0.02 -14.25 1.36
N ARG A 21 -1.23 -13.84 1.14
CA ARG A 21 -1.78 -13.62 -0.20
C ARG A 21 -1.00 -12.54 -0.96
N ALA A 22 -0.78 -11.38 -0.34
CA ALA A 22 -0.03 -10.30 -0.95
C ALA A 22 1.38 -10.73 -1.34
N TYR A 23 2.09 -11.41 -0.45
CA TYR A 23 3.44 -11.89 -0.70
C TYR A 23 3.51 -12.79 -1.93
N HIS A 24 2.65 -13.82 -1.97
CA HIS A 24 2.67 -14.78 -3.08
C HIS A 24 2.19 -14.16 -4.40
N GLN A 25 1.19 -13.28 -4.36
CA GLN A 25 0.74 -12.56 -5.56
C GLN A 25 1.84 -11.67 -6.13
N LEU A 26 2.50 -10.88 -5.29
CA LEU A 26 3.59 -10.00 -5.72
C LEU A 26 4.79 -10.80 -6.22
N PHE A 27 5.11 -11.90 -5.55
CA PHE A 27 6.18 -12.79 -5.99
C PHE A 27 5.89 -13.39 -7.37
N GLN A 28 4.66 -13.85 -7.62
CA GLN A 28 4.28 -14.36 -8.93
C GLN A 28 4.31 -13.28 -10.02
N LEU A 29 3.76 -12.10 -9.71
CA LEU A 29 3.77 -10.98 -10.65
C LEU A 29 5.19 -10.50 -10.99
N SER A 30 6.12 -10.61 -10.05
CA SER A 30 7.51 -10.18 -10.24
C SER A 30 8.28 -11.00 -11.25
N LYS A 31 7.80 -12.19 -11.59
CA LYS A 31 8.46 -13.07 -12.58
C LYS A 31 8.44 -12.47 -14.00
N GLU A 32 7.41 -11.66 -14.29
CA GLU A 32 7.21 -11.07 -15.62
C GLU A 32 7.09 -9.55 -15.59
N ASN A 33 7.11 -8.94 -14.40
CA ASN A 33 6.90 -7.52 -14.23
C ASN A 33 7.88 -6.91 -13.22
N GLU A 34 8.14 -5.63 -13.38
CA GLU A 34 8.89 -4.84 -12.40
C GLU A 34 7.95 -4.33 -11.33
N ILE A 35 8.13 -4.78 -10.09
CA ILE A 35 7.24 -4.46 -8.96
C ILE A 35 7.87 -3.39 -8.07
N HIS A 36 7.12 -2.33 -7.82
CA HIS A 36 7.42 -1.29 -6.85
C HIS A 36 6.39 -1.36 -5.73
N LEU A 37 6.81 -1.75 -4.54
CA LEU A 37 5.91 -1.90 -3.39
C LEU A 37 5.85 -0.62 -2.56
N ILE A 38 4.64 -0.17 -2.30
CA ILE A 38 4.34 0.89 -1.33
C ILE A 38 3.47 0.25 -0.24
N ALA A 39 4.06 -0.01 0.92
CA ALA A 39 3.35 -0.59 2.06
C ALA A 39 3.01 0.49 3.07
N ILE A 40 1.74 0.55 3.46
CA ILE A 40 1.26 1.45 4.51
C ILE A 40 1.02 0.59 5.73
N SER A 41 1.76 0.86 6.82
CA SER A 41 1.74 -0.01 8.00
C SER A 41 1.39 0.76 9.27
N ASP A 42 0.57 0.17 10.11
CA ASP A 42 0.31 0.66 11.47
C ASP A 42 1.34 0.15 12.49
N LYS A 43 2.22 -0.74 12.05
CA LYS A 43 3.29 -1.33 12.87
C LYS A 43 4.66 -1.03 12.27
N LYS A 44 5.69 -1.05 13.13
CA LYS A 44 7.08 -0.95 12.68
C LYS A 44 7.43 -2.16 11.80
N VAL A 45 8.10 -1.90 10.68
CA VAL A 45 8.64 -2.93 9.78
C VAL A 45 10.15 -2.98 9.98
N GLU A 46 10.67 -4.17 10.32
CA GLU A 46 12.10 -4.36 10.56
C GLU A 46 12.88 -4.49 9.24
N ASP A 47 14.17 -4.15 9.27
CA ASP A 47 15.01 -4.15 8.06
C ASP A 47 15.09 -5.52 7.39
N TYR A 48 15.16 -6.61 8.16
CA TYR A 48 15.21 -7.96 7.59
C TYR A 48 13.93 -8.31 6.81
N GLN A 49 12.79 -7.77 7.23
CA GLN A 49 11.51 -7.96 6.54
C GLN A 49 11.52 -7.25 5.18
N ILE A 50 12.05 -6.04 5.14
CA ILE A 50 12.20 -5.26 3.91
C ILE A 50 13.15 -5.96 2.94
N GLU A 51 14.29 -6.44 3.43
CA GLU A 51 15.27 -7.15 2.60
C GLU A 51 14.68 -8.44 2.00
N GLN A 52 13.83 -9.15 2.73
CA GLN A 52 13.15 -10.34 2.20
C GLN A 52 12.27 -10.01 0.99
N VAL A 53 11.53 -8.91 1.04
CA VAL A 53 10.64 -8.49 -0.05
C VAL A 53 11.43 -7.88 -1.21
N LYS A 54 12.54 -7.23 -0.94
CA LYS A 54 13.45 -6.71 -1.99
C LYS A 54 14.05 -7.79 -2.88
N THR A 55 13.99 -9.06 -2.48
CA THR A 55 14.47 -10.17 -3.33
C THR A 55 13.67 -10.28 -4.63
N PHE A 56 12.42 -9.81 -4.65
CA PHE A 56 11.58 -9.84 -5.85
C PHE A 56 10.92 -8.50 -6.21
N CYS A 57 10.98 -7.49 -5.34
CA CYS A 57 10.51 -6.15 -5.66
C CYS A 57 11.69 -5.25 -6.05
N LYS A 58 11.53 -4.46 -7.10
CA LYS A 58 12.53 -3.51 -7.59
C LYS A 58 12.80 -2.41 -6.56
N SER A 59 11.73 -1.92 -5.92
CA SER A 59 11.82 -0.96 -4.83
C SER A 59 10.75 -1.24 -3.78
N VAL A 60 11.05 -0.89 -2.54
CA VAL A 60 10.15 -1.07 -1.41
C VAL A 60 10.12 0.22 -0.59
N TYR A 61 8.93 0.79 -0.43
CA TYR A 61 8.70 1.97 0.38
C TYR A 61 7.73 1.63 1.49
N VAL A 62 8.06 1.99 2.73
CA VAL A 62 7.22 1.73 3.90
C VAL A 62 6.85 3.07 4.55
N PHE A 63 5.55 3.31 4.68
CA PHE A 63 5.03 4.48 5.38
C PHE A 63 4.28 4.02 6.64
N LYS A 64 4.78 4.44 7.81
CA LYS A 64 4.13 4.13 9.07
C LYS A 64 3.05 5.14 9.39
N LEU A 65 1.85 4.64 9.72
CA LEU A 65 0.72 5.45 10.17
C LEU A 65 1.02 6.05 11.55
N LYS A 66 0.70 7.34 11.72
CA LYS A 66 0.79 8.00 13.02
C LYS A 66 -0.47 7.71 13.83
N LYS A 67 -0.31 7.10 15.01
CA LYS A 67 -1.43 6.64 15.85
C LYS A 67 -2.40 7.75 16.24
N TRP A 68 -1.89 8.96 16.56
CA TRP A 68 -2.75 10.07 16.92
C TRP A 68 -3.61 10.57 15.74
N LYS A 69 -3.10 10.47 14.51
CA LYS A 69 -3.88 10.79 13.31
C LYS A 69 -4.96 9.74 13.06
N ILE A 70 -4.69 8.48 13.35
CA ILE A 70 -5.69 7.41 13.29
C ILE A 70 -6.86 7.75 14.21
N ALA A 71 -6.58 8.10 15.46
CA ALA A 71 -7.60 8.45 16.45
C ALA A 71 -8.47 9.63 15.98
N ILE A 72 -7.86 10.69 15.43
CA ILE A 72 -8.58 11.85 14.89
C ILE A 72 -9.44 11.43 13.70
N ASN A 73 -8.90 10.65 12.77
CA ASN A 73 -9.63 10.19 11.59
C ASN A 73 -10.85 9.34 11.95
N LEU A 74 -10.74 8.48 12.95
CA LEU A 74 -11.85 7.67 13.45
C LEU A 74 -12.92 8.53 14.11
N PHE A 75 -12.52 9.53 14.90
CA PHE A 75 -13.44 10.47 15.54
C PHE A 75 -14.24 11.27 14.50
N ILE A 76 -13.55 11.88 13.53
CA ILE A 76 -14.19 12.60 12.41
C ILE A 76 -15.04 11.65 11.58
N GLY A 77 -14.60 10.40 11.47
CA GLY A 77 -15.25 9.35 10.72
C GLY A 77 -16.64 8.97 11.21
N LEU A 78 -16.97 9.24 12.48
CA LEU A 78 -18.33 9.03 13.00
C LEU A 78 -19.38 9.89 12.27
N PHE A 79 -18.97 10.97 11.62
CA PHE A 79 -19.83 11.91 10.89
C PHE A 79 -19.73 11.75 9.36
N SER A 80 -19.08 10.71 8.85
CA SER A 80 -18.87 10.50 7.43
C SER A 80 -19.36 9.11 7.00
N ASN A 81 -19.76 8.97 5.72
CA ASN A 81 -20.29 7.73 5.14
C ASN A 81 -19.22 6.76 4.64
N LYS A 82 -17.92 7.10 4.76
CA LYS A 82 -16.83 6.22 4.32
C LYS A 82 -16.63 5.06 5.30
N PRO A 83 -16.24 3.85 4.81
CA PRO A 83 -15.93 2.72 5.68
C PRO A 83 -14.82 3.05 6.70
N PHE A 84 -14.95 2.56 7.93
CA PHE A 84 -13.94 2.76 8.97
C PHE A 84 -12.54 2.29 8.58
N GLN A 85 -12.43 1.20 7.85
CA GLN A 85 -11.13 0.68 7.38
C GLN A 85 -10.39 1.67 6.49
N VAL A 86 -11.11 2.36 5.61
CA VAL A 86 -10.52 3.39 4.75
C VAL A 86 -10.02 4.56 5.57
N LYS A 87 -10.80 5.01 6.56
CA LYS A 87 -10.43 6.12 7.46
C LYS A 87 -9.25 5.77 8.35
N TYR A 88 -9.21 4.55 8.86
CA TYR A 88 -8.12 4.07 9.70
C TYR A 88 -6.77 4.18 8.98
N PHE A 89 -6.71 3.76 7.72
CA PHE A 89 -5.47 3.69 6.95
C PHE A 89 -5.14 4.96 6.16
N TYR A 90 -6.04 5.94 6.07
CA TYR A 90 -5.81 7.14 5.29
C TYR A 90 -5.13 8.25 6.11
N GLN A 91 -4.02 8.78 5.59
CA GLN A 91 -3.34 9.97 6.10
C GLN A 91 -2.89 10.85 4.93
N ARG A 92 -3.29 12.12 4.95
CA ARG A 92 -3.01 13.07 3.86
C ARG A 92 -1.52 13.24 3.57
N SER A 93 -0.69 13.27 4.61
CA SER A 93 0.78 13.38 4.45
C SER A 93 1.37 12.19 3.70
N ILE A 94 0.87 10.98 3.97
CA ILE A 94 1.26 9.76 3.25
C ILE A 94 0.72 9.80 1.82
N HIS A 95 -0.51 10.25 1.62
CA HIS A 95 -1.11 10.39 0.28
C HIS A 95 -0.24 11.26 -0.64
N LYS A 96 0.27 12.39 -0.13
CA LYS A 96 1.18 13.25 -0.90
C LYS A 96 2.46 12.51 -1.31
N LYS A 97 3.04 11.72 -0.41
CA LYS A 97 4.24 10.93 -0.69
C LYS A 97 3.98 9.81 -1.70
N VAL A 98 2.85 9.12 -1.56
CA VAL A 98 2.43 8.08 -2.50
C VAL A 98 2.23 8.66 -3.89
N LYS A 99 1.54 9.79 -3.98
CA LYS A 99 1.34 10.49 -5.27
C LYS A 99 2.66 10.88 -5.92
N ALA A 100 3.60 11.43 -5.15
CA ALA A 100 4.93 11.78 -5.66
C ALA A 100 5.69 10.56 -6.17
N LEU A 101 5.63 9.43 -5.45
CA LEU A 101 6.25 8.18 -5.89
C LEU A 101 5.63 7.63 -7.18
N ILE A 102 4.32 7.64 -7.30
CA ILE A 102 3.62 7.21 -8.52
C ILE A 102 4.05 8.07 -9.71
N GLN A 103 4.12 9.39 -9.52
CA GLN A 103 4.59 10.31 -10.58
C GLN A 103 6.04 10.04 -10.99
N THR A 104 6.90 9.71 -10.03
CA THR A 104 8.31 9.40 -10.29
C THR A 104 8.47 8.05 -10.98
N ILE A 105 7.75 7.02 -10.51
CA ILE A 105 7.83 5.66 -11.05
C ILE A 105 7.18 5.57 -12.43
N GLN A 106 6.09 6.29 -12.65
CA GLN A 106 5.28 6.23 -13.88
C GLN A 106 4.90 4.79 -14.25
N PRO A 107 4.10 4.11 -13.39
CA PRO A 107 3.75 2.72 -13.62
C PRO A 107 2.83 2.54 -14.82
N ASP A 108 2.84 1.34 -15.40
CA ASP A 108 1.84 0.93 -16.39
C ASP A 108 0.53 0.52 -15.73
N HIS A 109 0.63 0.04 -14.48
CA HIS A 109 -0.53 -0.45 -13.72
C HIS A 109 -0.35 -0.21 -12.23
N ILE A 110 -1.45 0.11 -11.54
CA ILE A 110 -1.50 0.21 -10.07
C ILE A 110 -2.33 -0.96 -9.53
N TYR A 111 -1.71 -1.76 -8.67
CA TYR A 111 -2.36 -2.85 -7.96
C TYR A 111 -2.59 -2.43 -6.51
N CYS A 112 -3.85 -2.34 -6.12
CA CYS A 112 -4.25 -1.93 -4.77
C CYS A 112 -4.80 -3.14 -4.02
N GLN A 113 -4.12 -3.57 -2.98
CA GLN A 113 -4.57 -4.67 -2.17
C GLN A 113 -5.51 -4.18 -1.07
N LEU A 114 -6.74 -4.65 -1.11
CA LEU A 114 -7.83 -4.33 -0.20
C LEU A 114 -8.31 -2.86 -0.31
N ILE A 115 -9.56 -2.68 -0.02
CA ILE A 115 -10.25 -1.37 -0.04
C ILE A 115 -9.58 -0.32 0.85
N ARG A 116 -8.84 -0.76 1.86
CA ARG A 116 -8.14 0.12 2.80
C ARG A 116 -7.19 1.11 2.14
N CYS A 117 -6.64 0.73 0.99
CA CYS A 117 -5.65 1.56 0.27
C CYS A 117 -6.25 2.38 -0.88
N VAL A 118 -7.54 2.21 -1.18
CA VAL A 118 -8.15 2.81 -2.38
C VAL A 118 -8.07 4.33 -2.39
N SER A 119 -8.19 4.97 -1.23
CA SER A 119 -8.16 6.43 -1.12
C SER A 119 -6.83 7.05 -1.55
N TYR A 120 -5.75 6.28 -1.56
CA TYR A 120 -4.42 6.75 -1.99
C TYR A 120 -4.28 6.84 -3.50
N VAL A 121 -5.14 6.16 -4.26
CA VAL A 121 -5.01 6.04 -5.72
C VAL A 121 -6.30 6.36 -6.47
N GLN A 122 -7.38 6.68 -5.78
CA GLN A 122 -8.68 6.93 -6.43
C GLN A 122 -8.61 8.08 -7.46
N ASP A 123 -7.78 9.08 -7.20
CA ASP A 123 -7.64 10.27 -8.06
C ASP A 123 -6.60 10.10 -9.19
N GLU A 124 -5.92 8.96 -9.24
CA GLU A 124 -4.92 8.65 -10.28
C GLU A 124 -5.61 8.09 -11.54
N HIS A 125 -6.38 8.94 -12.24
CA HIS A 125 -7.24 8.53 -13.35
C HIS A 125 -6.48 8.09 -14.61
N GLN A 126 -5.24 8.54 -14.77
CA GLN A 126 -4.42 8.20 -15.94
C GLN A 126 -3.89 6.76 -15.92
N TYR A 127 -3.95 6.08 -14.79
CA TYR A 127 -3.40 4.74 -14.64
C TYR A 127 -4.49 3.67 -14.59
N LYS A 128 -4.22 2.53 -15.21
CA LYS A 128 -5.04 1.32 -15.01
C LYS A 128 -4.86 0.84 -13.58
N LYS A 129 -5.95 0.47 -12.94
CA LYS A 129 -5.96 0.04 -11.52
C LYS A 129 -6.70 -1.25 -11.34
N THR A 130 -6.18 -2.10 -10.46
CA THR A 130 -6.85 -3.29 -9.97
C THR A 130 -6.96 -3.19 -8.45
N LEU A 131 -8.15 -3.42 -7.95
CA LEU A 131 -8.42 -3.59 -6.52
C LEU A 131 -8.67 -5.07 -6.26
N ASP A 132 -7.92 -5.65 -5.31
CA ASP A 132 -8.06 -7.04 -4.87
C ASP A 132 -8.77 -7.11 -3.51
#